data_980a0d5260a0377858e0e93dca531b8a
#
_entry.id   980a0d5260a0377858e0e93dca531b8a
#
_cell.length_a   1.000
_cell.length_b   1.000
_cell.length_c   1.000
_cell.angle_alpha   90.00
_cell.angle_beta   90.00
_cell.angle_gamma   90.00
#
_symmetry.space_group_name_H-M   'P 1'
#
loop_
_entity.id
_entity.type
_entity.pdbx_description
1 polymer ?
#
loop_
_entity_poly.entity_id
_entity_poly.type
_entity_poly.pdbx_seq_one_letter_code
_entity_poly.pdbx_strand_id
1 'polypeptide(L)'
;MKKRMFNDRYGLTEAVLNGTKTITRSLITPQPTSNAEFAGMHFLTEVVGKKVKKQKLRADFSDNLTVVSPFNFYDVIAVAQCYRDIGLETLVNIATNVEGKSPDISTFQSAGRNNKMFVKAEYMPHRIRIDKVRVERLQDISDEDCLKEGIKIGHSPRRGKQYYYIDKNYNAPRGIKRTPREAFAQLIDDVMGKGTWKSNPWVWVYEFTLIQ
;
A
#
# COMPACT_ATOMS: atom_id res chain seq x y z
N MET A 1 9.47 11.14 8.21
CA MET A 1 8.39 10.13 8.22
C MET A 1 8.42 9.33 6.91
N LYS A 2 8.00 8.03 6.91
CA LYS A 2 7.83 7.25 5.69
C LYS A 2 6.52 7.61 5.00
N LYS A 3 6.44 7.38 3.69
CA LYS A 3 5.19 7.53 2.92
C LYS A 3 4.91 6.29 2.07
N ARG A 4 3.64 6.03 1.78
CA ARG A 4 3.18 4.98 0.87
C ARG A 4 2.40 5.62 -0.28
N MET A 5 2.75 5.24 -1.51
CA MET A 5 2.00 5.60 -2.70
C MET A 5 1.02 4.46 -3.03
N PHE A 6 -0.25 4.80 -3.22
CA PHE A 6 -1.25 3.91 -3.78
C PHE A 6 -1.55 4.34 -5.22
N ASN A 7 -1.95 3.42 -6.06
CA ASN A 7 -2.10 3.68 -7.49
C ASN A 7 -3.44 4.37 -7.80
N ASP A 8 -3.39 5.65 -8.21
CA ASP A 8 -4.58 6.46 -8.52
C ASP A 8 -5.33 5.98 -9.76
N ARG A 9 -4.60 5.41 -10.73
CA ARG A 9 -5.23 4.86 -11.95
C ARG A 9 -6.28 3.80 -11.65
N TYR A 10 -6.18 3.17 -10.50
CA TYR A 10 -7.08 2.12 -10.02
C TYR A 10 -7.91 2.56 -8.81
N GLY A 11 -7.95 3.85 -8.51
CA GLY A 11 -8.70 4.39 -7.37
C GLY A 11 -8.20 3.93 -6.00
N LEU A 12 -6.98 3.38 -5.90
CA LEU A 12 -6.52 2.77 -4.65
C LEU A 12 -6.20 3.79 -3.55
N THR A 13 -5.81 5.02 -3.91
CA THR A 13 -5.64 6.09 -2.92
C THR A 13 -6.99 6.46 -2.32
N GLU A 14 -7.99 6.69 -3.16
CA GLU A 14 -9.35 6.99 -2.70
C GLU A 14 -9.92 5.86 -1.84
N ALA A 15 -9.68 4.59 -2.23
CA ALA A 15 -10.10 3.43 -1.45
C ALA A 15 -9.46 3.40 -0.04
N VAL A 16 -8.21 3.87 0.11
CA VAL A 16 -7.59 4.05 1.43
C VAL A 16 -8.26 5.19 2.19
N LEU A 17 -8.47 6.34 1.55
CA LEU A 17 -9.01 7.53 2.20
C LEU A 17 -10.47 7.35 2.66
N ASN A 18 -11.25 6.53 1.97
CA ASN A 18 -12.62 6.19 2.36
C ASN A 18 -12.72 4.91 3.21
N GLY A 19 -11.60 4.30 3.58
CA GLY A 19 -11.53 3.13 4.46
C GLY A 19 -11.92 1.79 3.82
N THR A 20 -12.17 1.73 2.51
CA THR A 20 -12.52 0.47 1.83
C THR A 20 -11.30 -0.39 1.53
N LYS A 21 -10.12 0.22 1.40
CA LYS A 21 -8.86 -0.50 1.30
C LYS A 21 -8.12 -0.42 2.62
N THR A 22 -7.96 -1.57 3.29
CA THR A 22 -7.33 -1.71 4.61
C THR A 22 -6.16 -2.69 4.61
N ILE A 23 -5.87 -3.31 3.47
CA ILE A 23 -4.75 -4.24 3.27
C ILE A 23 -3.96 -3.81 2.03
N THR A 24 -2.65 -4.02 2.07
CA THR A 24 -1.79 -3.84 0.89
C THR A 24 -0.67 -4.87 0.85
N ARG A 25 -0.37 -5.38 -0.34
CA ARG A 25 0.72 -6.31 -0.60
C ARG A 25 1.91 -5.63 -1.25
N SER A 26 3.09 -6.11 -0.93
CA SER A 26 4.35 -5.67 -1.55
C SER A 26 5.24 -6.87 -1.81
N LEU A 27 5.85 -6.94 -2.97
CA LEU A 27 6.81 -8.00 -3.28
C LEU A 27 7.93 -8.01 -2.26
N ILE A 28 8.32 -9.19 -1.80
CA ILE A 28 9.57 -9.40 -1.09
C ILE A 28 10.70 -9.26 -2.10
N THR A 29 11.74 -8.55 -1.75
CA THR A 29 12.89 -8.33 -2.64
C THR A 29 14.19 -8.42 -1.82
N PRO A 30 15.13 -9.30 -2.20
CA PRO A 30 15.01 -10.31 -3.27
C PRO A 30 13.96 -11.39 -2.96
N GLN A 31 13.47 -12.07 -3.99
CA GLN A 31 12.59 -13.24 -3.80
C GLN A 31 13.40 -14.43 -3.29
N PRO A 32 12.86 -15.22 -2.35
CA PRO A 32 13.39 -16.54 -2.02
C PRO A 32 13.35 -17.48 -3.25
N THR A 33 14.13 -18.53 -3.21
CA THR A 33 14.10 -19.56 -4.27
C THR A 33 12.69 -20.15 -4.41
N SER A 34 12.39 -20.74 -5.56
CA SER A 34 11.04 -21.25 -5.86
C SER A 34 10.55 -22.29 -4.86
N ASN A 35 11.47 -23.06 -4.28
CA ASN A 35 11.16 -24.13 -3.31
C ASN A 35 11.34 -23.69 -1.85
N ALA A 36 11.71 -22.42 -1.60
CA ALA A 36 11.87 -21.93 -0.25
C ALA A 36 10.53 -21.82 0.46
N GLU A 37 10.51 -22.28 1.71
CA GLU A 37 9.40 -22.15 2.63
C GLU A 37 9.64 -20.98 3.58
N PHE A 38 8.55 -20.35 4.02
CA PHE A 38 8.63 -19.32 5.05
C PHE A 38 8.91 -19.96 6.40
N ALA A 39 10.03 -19.58 7.02
CA ALA A 39 10.50 -20.14 8.29
C ALA A 39 10.04 -19.36 9.52
N GLY A 40 9.74 -18.07 9.37
CA GLY A 40 9.23 -17.24 10.47
C GLY A 40 9.52 -15.76 10.33
N MET A 41 8.98 -14.98 11.28
CA MET A 41 9.28 -13.55 11.41
C MET A 41 9.81 -13.24 12.80
N HIS A 42 10.79 -12.37 12.88
CA HIS A 42 11.33 -11.89 14.15
C HIS A 42 11.78 -10.43 14.05
N PHE A 43 11.92 -9.79 15.21
CA PHE A 43 12.53 -8.47 15.29
C PHE A 43 14.04 -8.59 15.49
N LEU A 44 14.80 -7.91 14.65
CA LEU A 44 16.21 -7.71 14.89
C LEU A 44 16.43 -6.32 15.49
N THR A 45 17.07 -6.31 16.65
CA THR A 45 17.47 -5.09 17.34
C THR A 45 18.87 -4.71 16.89
N GLU A 46 19.02 -3.65 16.12
CA GLU A 46 20.33 -3.08 15.82
C GLU A 46 20.81 -2.26 17.02
N VAL A 47 21.88 -2.70 17.66
CA VAL A 47 22.57 -1.98 18.73
C VAL A 47 23.80 -1.30 18.14
N VAL A 48 23.89 0.02 18.24
CA VAL A 48 25.08 0.78 17.86
C VAL A 48 25.61 1.50 19.12
N GLY A 49 26.72 0.98 19.66
CA GLY A 49 27.23 1.37 20.97
C GLY A 49 26.27 0.97 22.09
N LYS A 50 25.96 1.90 23.03
CA LYS A 50 24.99 1.67 24.11
C LYS A 50 23.53 2.02 23.76
N LYS A 51 23.23 2.43 22.52
CA LYS A 51 21.88 2.85 22.10
C LYS A 51 21.25 1.80 21.21
N VAL A 52 20.04 1.37 21.56
CA VAL A 52 19.17 0.55 20.71
C VAL A 52 18.76 1.42 19.51
N LYS A 53 19.28 1.11 18.33
CA LYS A 53 18.71 1.61 17.08
C LYS A 53 17.49 0.76 16.72
N LYS A 54 16.56 1.35 16.02
CA LYS A 54 15.28 0.77 15.58
C LYS A 54 15.29 -0.75 15.42
N GLN A 55 14.30 -1.39 16.04
CA GLN A 55 13.95 -2.77 15.72
C GLN A 55 13.40 -2.82 14.28
N LYS A 56 13.88 -3.77 13.50
CA LYS A 56 13.38 -4.03 12.14
C LYS A 56 12.79 -5.43 12.08
N LEU A 57 11.57 -5.53 11.55
CA LEU A 57 10.93 -6.81 11.31
C LEU A 57 11.61 -7.51 10.14
N ARG A 58 11.93 -8.80 10.33
CA ARG A 58 12.56 -9.65 9.32
C ARG A 58 11.71 -10.89 9.08
N ALA A 59 11.81 -11.44 7.88
CA ALA A 59 11.29 -12.74 7.52
C ALA A 59 12.45 -13.63 7.08
N ASP A 60 12.48 -14.85 7.57
CA ASP A 60 13.43 -15.87 7.22
C ASP A 60 12.79 -16.95 6.35
N PHE A 61 13.60 -17.51 5.46
CA PHE A 61 13.19 -18.57 4.54
C PHE A 61 14.16 -19.76 4.64
N SER A 62 13.68 -20.93 4.27
CA SER A 62 14.44 -22.19 4.36
C SER A 62 15.70 -22.25 3.50
N ASP A 63 15.83 -21.36 2.51
CA ASP A 63 17.03 -21.19 1.67
C ASP A 63 18.06 -20.23 2.28
N ASN A 64 17.98 -19.96 3.59
CA ASN A 64 18.81 -19.03 4.36
C ASN A 64 18.68 -17.55 3.94
N LEU A 65 17.68 -17.21 3.15
CA LEU A 65 17.39 -15.82 2.85
C LEU A 65 16.68 -15.15 4.03
N THR A 66 17.22 -14.02 4.46
CA THR A 66 16.56 -13.11 5.43
C THR A 66 16.26 -11.78 4.75
N VAL A 67 15.02 -11.35 4.78
CA VAL A 67 14.58 -10.07 4.20
C VAL A 67 13.97 -9.15 5.25
N VAL A 68 14.28 -7.86 5.12
CA VAL A 68 13.80 -6.83 6.04
C VAL A 68 12.50 -6.25 5.53
N SER A 69 11.50 -6.16 6.40
CA SER A 69 10.24 -5.50 6.09
C SER A 69 10.45 -3.98 5.92
N PRO A 70 9.89 -3.37 4.86
CA PRO A 70 9.84 -1.91 4.72
C PRO A 70 9.14 -1.21 5.88
N PHE A 71 8.16 -1.86 6.50
CA PHE A 71 7.35 -1.31 7.59
C PHE A 71 7.28 -2.29 8.77
N ASN A 72 7.27 -1.74 9.99
CA ASN A 72 7.07 -2.50 11.21
C ASN A 72 5.63 -2.39 11.69
N PHE A 73 5.29 -3.23 12.68
CA PHE A 73 4.06 -3.04 13.47
C PHE A 73 4.05 -1.63 14.07
N TYR A 74 2.89 -0.99 14.05
CA TYR A 74 2.62 0.35 14.57
C TYR A 74 3.38 1.50 13.88
N ASP A 75 4.09 1.23 12.77
CA ASP A 75 4.62 2.32 11.93
C ASP A 75 3.45 3.20 11.45
N VAL A 76 3.58 4.50 11.69
CA VAL A 76 2.69 5.51 11.11
C VAL A 76 3.29 6.02 9.82
N ILE A 77 2.54 5.92 8.73
CA ILE A 77 3.00 6.16 7.37
C ILE A 77 2.06 7.14 6.69
N ALA A 78 2.62 8.15 6.03
CA ALA A 78 1.84 9.09 5.25
C ALA A 78 1.24 8.45 3.99
N VAL A 79 -0.02 8.73 3.70
CA VAL A 79 -0.67 8.41 2.43
C VAL A 79 -0.27 9.49 1.43
N ALA A 80 0.59 9.14 0.47
CA ALA A 80 1.10 10.10 -0.50
C ALA A 80 0.00 10.53 -1.47
N GLN A 81 -0.25 11.82 -1.55
CA GLN A 81 -1.17 12.50 -2.47
C GLN A 81 -0.40 13.59 -3.23
N CYS A 82 -0.78 13.89 -4.47
CA CYS A 82 -0.21 15.05 -5.15
C CYS A 82 -0.67 16.33 -4.45
N TYR A 83 0.18 17.33 -4.38
CA TYR A 83 -0.17 18.60 -3.73
C TYR A 83 -1.42 19.26 -4.33
N ARG A 84 -1.64 19.12 -5.64
CA ARG A 84 -2.85 19.63 -6.29
C ARG A 84 -4.15 19.01 -5.78
N ASP A 85 -4.09 17.76 -5.26
CA ASP A 85 -5.26 17.00 -4.83
C ASP A 85 -5.64 17.30 -3.37
N ILE A 86 -4.75 17.97 -2.61
CA ILE A 86 -4.94 18.31 -1.19
C ILE A 86 -5.56 19.71 -1.02
N GLY A 87 -5.22 20.64 -1.91
CA GLY A 87 -5.58 22.04 -1.78
C GLY A 87 -4.52 22.87 -1.05
N LEU A 88 -4.31 24.11 -1.55
CA LEU A 88 -3.20 24.96 -1.10
C LEU A 88 -3.34 25.38 0.37
N GLU A 89 -4.54 25.76 0.80
CA GLU A 89 -4.80 26.19 2.19
C GLU A 89 -4.45 25.10 3.20
N THR A 90 -4.91 23.88 2.95
CA THR A 90 -4.60 22.71 3.80
C THR A 90 -3.09 22.47 3.86
N LEU A 91 -2.39 22.52 2.72
CA LEU A 91 -0.95 22.33 2.65
C LEU A 91 -0.18 23.41 3.42
N VAL A 92 -0.58 24.67 3.29
CA VAL A 92 0.04 25.80 4.02
C VAL A 92 -0.15 25.61 5.52
N ASN A 93 -1.35 25.28 5.98
CA ASN A 93 -1.63 25.05 7.37
C ASN A 93 -0.81 23.88 7.96
N ILE A 94 -0.77 22.75 7.27
CA ILE A 94 0.04 21.59 7.72
C ILE A 94 1.53 21.96 7.75
N ALA A 95 2.05 22.55 6.69
CA ALA A 95 3.48 22.90 6.61
C ALA A 95 3.87 23.93 7.66
N THR A 96 3.02 24.93 7.95
CA THR A 96 3.24 25.90 9.03
C THR A 96 3.34 25.20 10.38
N ASN A 97 2.45 24.26 10.67
CA ASN A 97 2.50 23.48 11.91
C ASN A 97 3.76 22.60 12.01
N VAL A 98 4.21 22.04 10.89
CA VAL A 98 5.40 21.18 10.85
C VAL A 98 6.70 21.97 10.96
N GLU A 99 6.79 23.11 10.28
CA GLU A 99 8.03 23.90 10.17
C GLU A 99 8.11 25.05 11.19
N GLY A 100 7.01 25.36 11.88
CA GLY A 100 6.92 26.48 12.83
C GLY A 100 6.96 27.88 12.13
N LYS A 101 6.86 27.92 10.81
CA LYS A 101 6.83 29.15 10.00
C LYS A 101 6.01 28.94 8.74
N SER A 102 5.55 30.03 8.15
CA SER A 102 4.85 29.97 6.86
C SER A 102 5.76 29.38 5.77
N PRO A 103 5.32 28.35 5.04
CA PRO A 103 6.12 27.74 3.98
C PRO A 103 6.23 28.67 2.76
N ASP A 104 7.28 28.47 1.97
CA ASP A 104 7.30 29.02 0.62
C ASP A 104 6.30 28.26 -0.26
N ILE A 105 5.31 28.99 -0.79
CA ILE A 105 4.24 28.46 -1.64
C ILE A 105 4.80 27.78 -2.90
N SER A 106 5.96 28.21 -3.40
CA SER A 106 6.63 27.59 -4.56
C SER A 106 6.93 26.10 -4.32
N THR A 107 7.10 25.68 -3.06
CA THR A 107 7.26 24.26 -2.68
C THR A 107 6.09 23.40 -3.20
N PHE A 108 4.87 23.90 -3.17
CA PHE A 108 3.67 23.19 -3.61
C PHE A 108 3.43 23.26 -5.12
N GLN A 109 4.16 24.14 -5.81
CA GLN A 109 4.19 24.24 -7.27
C GLN A 109 5.29 23.38 -7.90
N SER A 110 6.12 22.75 -7.09
CA SER A 110 7.23 21.87 -7.50
C SER A 110 6.76 20.56 -8.14
N ALA A 111 7.69 19.65 -8.42
CA ALA A 111 7.41 18.33 -8.97
C ALA A 111 6.35 17.55 -8.16
N GLY A 112 6.24 17.77 -6.84
CA GLY A 112 5.22 17.18 -5.96
C GLY A 112 3.78 17.60 -6.28
N ARG A 113 3.58 18.70 -7.06
CA ARG A 113 2.24 19.11 -7.50
C ARG A 113 1.52 18.01 -8.26
N ASN A 114 2.21 17.30 -9.14
CA ASN A 114 1.63 16.31 -10.04
C ASN A 114 2.17 14.88 -9.84
N ASN A 115 3.18 14.70 -8.97
CA ASN A 115 3.82 13.41 -8.77
C ASN A 115 4.06 13.13 -7.29
N LYS A 116 3.41 12.11 -6.77
CA LYS A 116 3.49 11.65 -5.38
C LYS A 116 4.90 11.26 -4.93
N MET A 117 5.80 10.94 -5.86
CA MET A 117 7.18 10.61 -5.53
C MET A 117 7.89 11.77 -4.85
N PHE A 118 7.57 13.00 -5.25
CA PHE A 118 8.26 14.22 -4.81
C PHE A 118 7.55 14.97 -3.66
N VAL A 119 6.43 14.47 -3.14
CA VAL A 119 5.77 15.08 -1.99
C VAL A 119 6.53 14.78 -0.70
N LYS A 120 6.53 15.73 0.22
CA LYS A 120 7.06 15.53 1.58
C LYS A 120 6.00 14.76 2.40
N ALA A 121 6.42 13.68 3.06
CA ALA A 121 5.55 12.85 3.88
C ALA A 121 4.89 13.62 5.02
N GLU A 122 5.64 14.56 5.60
CA GLU A 122 5.23 15.41 6.72
C GLU A 122 4.05 16.34 6.37
N TYR A 123 3.87 16.68 5.08
CA TYR A 123 2.80 17.57 4.60
C TYR A 123 1.52 16.82 4.21
N MET A 124 1.54 15.48 4.28
CA MET A 124 0.36 14.70 3.94
C MET A 124 -0.69 14.77 5.06
N PRO A 125 -1.96 15.07 4.73
CA PRO A 125 -3.03 15.18 5.73
C PRO A 125 -3.45 13.82 6.28
N HIS A 126 -3.30 12.77 5.51
CA HIS A 126 -3.77 11.44 5.88
C HIS A 126 -2.61 10.49 6.17
N ARG A 127 -2.78 9.67 7.18
CA ARG A 127 -1.81 8.67 7.62
C ARG A 127 -2.48 7.33 7.85
N ILE A 128 -1.73 6.27 7.68
CA ILE A 128 -2.14 4.92 8.05
C ILE A 128 -1.20 4.41 9.14
N ARG A 129 -1.75 3.65 10.08
CA ARG A 129 -0.98 2.88 11.06
C ARG A 129 -0.97 1.42 10.63
N ILE A 130 0.19 0.80 10.61
CA ILE A 130 0.33 -0.63 10.33
C ILE A 130 -0.07 -1.41 11.57
N ASP A 131 -1.17 -2.14 11.50
CA ASP A 131 -1.69 -2.92 12.62
C ASP A 131 -1.16 -4.36 12.62
N LYS A 132 -0.95 -4.94 11.41
CA LYS A 132 -0.46 -6.31 11.27
C LYS A 132 0.46 -6.44 10.05
N VAL A 133 1.46 -7.29 10.19
CA VAL A 133 2.37 -7.67 9.10
C VAL A 133 2.42 -9.18 9.03
N ARG A 134 2.32 -9.74 7.83
CA ARG A 134 2.50 -11.17 7.59
C ARG A 134 3.20 -11.41 6.26
N VAL A 135 3.66 -12.63 6.06
CA VAL A 135 4.31 -13.11 4.83
C VAL A 135 3.46 -14.25 4.28
N GLU A 136 3.15 -14.21 3.01
CA GLU A 136 2.40 -15.25 2.33
C GLU A 136 2.77 -15.34 0.85
N ARG A 137 2.39 -16.41 0.17
CA ARG A 137 2.40 -16.44 -1.28
C ARG A 137 1.27 -15.56 -1.81
N LEU A 138 1.53 -14.87 -2.92
CA LEU A 138 0.55 -13.93 -3.49
C LEU A 138 -0.81 -14.57 -3.76
N GLN A 139 -0.82 -15.83 -4.18
CA GLN A 139 -2.05 -16.55 -4.49
C GLN A 139 -2.76 -17.14 -3.26
N ASP A 140 -2.20 -17.05 -2.05
CA ASP A 140 -2.87 -17.51 -0.82
C ASP A 140 -3.90 -16.48 -0.31
N ILE A 141 -4.07 -15.38 -1.02
CA ILE A 141 -5.06 -14.34 -0.70
C ILE A 141 -6.48 -14.92 -0.65
N SER A 142 -7.24 -14.60 0.40
CA SER A 142 -8.65 -14.91 0.51
C SER A 142 -9.53 -13.96 -0.31
N ASP A 143 -10.76 -14.36 -0.60
CA ASP A 143 -11.74 -13.50 -1.28
C ASP A 143 -12.04 -12.24 -0.44
N GLU A 144 -12.09 -12.36 0.89
CA GLU A 144 -12.28 -11.24 1.79
C GLU A 144 -11.10 -10.24 1.71
N ASP A 145 -9.87 -10.74 1.71
CA ASP A 145 -8.68 -9.90 1.57
C ASP A 145 -8.62 -9.22 0.20
N CYS A 146 -9.12 -9.85 -0.87
CA CYS A 146 -9.24 -9.20 -2.18
C CYS A 146 -10.11 -7.93 -2.10
N LEU A 147 -11.23 -7.99 -1.37
CA LEU A 147 -12.08 -6.82 -1.17
C LEU A 147 -11.36 -5.74 -0.35
N LYS A 148 -10.65 -6.14 0.71
CA LYS A 148 -9.83 -5.23 1.52
C LYS A 148 -8.63 -4.62 0.75
N GLU A 149 -8.24 -5.22 -0.36
CA GLU A 149 -7.25 -4.66 -1.30
C GLU A 149 -7.83 -3.59 -2.23
N GLY A 150 -9.15 -3.38 -2.20
CA GLY A 150 -9.85 -2.35 -2.98
C GLY A 150 -10.59 -2.89 -4.21
N ILE A 151 -10.79 -4.21 -4.30
CA ILE A 151 -11.69 -4.80 -5.30
C ILE A 151 -13.13 -4.41 -4.94
N LYS A 152 -13.87 -3.92 -5.92
CA LYS A 152 -15.26 -3.47 -5.75
C LYS A 152 -16.25 -4.55 -6.17
N ILE A 153 -17.42 -4.51 -5.53
CA ILE A 153 -18.55 -5.40 -5.82
C ILE A 153 -19.61 -4.60 -6.58
N GLY A 154 -20.11 -5.16 -7.66
CA GLY A 154 -21.24 -4.65 -8.40
C GLY A 154 -22.33 -5.70 -8.57
N HIS A 155 -23.54 -5.24 -8.84
CA HIS A 155 -24.69 -6.09 -9.12
C HIS A 155 -25.23 -5.82 -10.52
N SER A 156 -25.48 -6.89 -11.28
CA SER A 156 -26.09 -6.77 -12.59
C SER A 156 -27.62 -6.68 -12.47
N PRO A 157 -28.26 -5.55 -12.81
CA PRO A 157 -29.71 -5.43 -12.70
C PRO A 157 -30.48 -6.45 -13.56
N ARG A 158 -29.89 -6.82 -14.72
CA ARG A 158 -30.54 -7.75 -15.67
C ARG A 158 -30.40 -9.22 -15.32
N ARG A 159 -29.34 -9.60 -14.57
CA ARG A 159 -29.01 -11.01 -14.31
C ARG A 159 -29.12 -11.38 -12.84
N GLY A 160 -29.35 -10.42 -11.93
CA GLY A 160 -29.36 -10.64 -10.48
C GLY A 160 -28.04 -11.18 -9.90
N LYS A 161 -26.96 -11.18 -10.72
CA LYS A 161 -25.67 -11.76 -10.35
C LYS A 161 -24.70 -10.67 -9.89
N GLN A 162 -23.96 -11.00 -8.85
CA GLN A 162 -22.83 -10.22 -8.35
C GLN A 162 -21.63 -10.36 -9.31
N TYR A 163 -20.86 -9.29 -9.44
CA TYR A 163 -19.60 -9.28 -10.17
C TYR A 163 -18.56 -8.44 -9.43
N TYR A 164 -17.31 -8.62 -9.77
CA TYR A 164 -16.18 -7.96 -9.12
C TYR A 164 -15.38 -7.18 -10.14
N TYR A 165 -14.86 -6.02 -9.75
CA TYR A 165 -14.14 -5.15 -10.65
C TYR A 165 -13.15 -4.24 -9.93
N ILE A 166 -12.25 -3.64 -10.71
CA ILE A 166 -11.30 -2.63 -10.28
C ILE A 166 -11.81 -1.29 -10.79
N ASP A 167 -11.85 -0.29 -9.94
CA ASP A 167 -12.14 1.07 -10.36
C ASP A 167 -10.94 1.63 -11.12
N LYS A 168 -11.07 1.79 -12.42
CA LYS A 168 -10.08 2.43 -13.29
C LYS A 168 -10.46 3.88 -13.58
N ASN A 169 -10.81 4.64 -12.56
CA ASN A 169 -11.08 6.09 -12.65
C ASN A 169 -12.12 6.56 -13.66
N TYR A 170 -13.04 5.79 -14.15
CA TYR A 170 -14.14 6.31 -14.99
C TYR A 170 -15.30 5.34 -15.16
N ASN A 171 -16.44 5.73 -14.72
CA ASN A 171 -17.85 5.52 -15.12
C ASN A 171 -18.32 4.17 -15.75
N ALA A 172 -17.45 3.22 -16.00
CA ALA A 172 -17.84 1.88 -16.41
C ALA A 172 -16.83 0.86 -15.87
N PRO A 173 -17.29 -0.20 -15.18
CA PRO A 173 -16.42 -1.27 -14.71
C PRO A 173 -15.78 -1.98 -15.91
N ARG A 174 -14.50 -1.75 -16.13
CA ARG A 174 -13.72 -2.52 -17.11
C ARG A 174 -13.13 -3.75 -16.41
N GLY A 175 -13.24 -4.89 -17.07
CA GLY A 175 -12.69 -6.14 -16.55
C GLY A 175 -13.55 -6.77 -15.46
N ILE A 176 -14.87 -6.80 -15.67
CA ILE A 176 -15.82 -7.54 -14.83
C ILE A 176 -15.38 -8.98 -14.69
N LYS A 177 -15.23 -9.43 -13.44
CA LYS A 177 -14.83 -10.78 -13.10
C LYS A 177 -15.92 -11.50 -12.29
N ARG A 178 -15.84 -12.81 -12.26
CA ARG A 178 -16.82 -13.64 -11.54
C ARG A 178 -16.48 -13.79 -10.06
N THR A 179 -15.18 -13.69 -9.71
CA THR A 179 -14.69 -13.83 -8.35
C THR A 179 -13.82 -12.62 -7.96
N PRO A 180 -13.73 -12.29 -6.66
CA PRO A 180 -12.80 -11.26 -6.16
C PRO A 180 -11.36 -11.57 -6.54
N ARG A 181 -10.97 -12.83 -6.48
CA ARG A 181 -9.64 -13.34 -6.77
C ARG A 181 -9.23 -13.13 -8.24
N GLU A 182 -10.14 -13.35 -9.19
CA GLU A 182 -9.89 -13.04 -10.60
C GLU A 182 -9.69 -11.53 -10.84
N ALA A 183 -10.47 -10.70 -10.14
CA ALA A 183 -10.33 -9.24 -10.22
C ALA A 183 -8.99 -8.78 -9.61
N PHE A 184 -8.62 -9.35 -8.48
CA PHE A 184 -7.35 -9.07 -7.83
C PHE A 184 -6.14 -9.53 -8.68
N ALA A 185 -6.21 -10.71 -9.30
CA ALA A 185 -5.18 -11.19 -10.23
C ALA A 185 -4.91 -10.20 -11.37
N GLN A 186 -5.99 -9.64 -11.94
CA GLN A 186 -5.87 -8.60 -12.97
C GLN A 186 -5.23 -7.31 -12.40
N LEU A 187 -5.64 -6.89 -11.20
CA LEU A 187 -5.07 -5.70 -10.54
C LEU A 187 -3.55 -5.87 -10.31
N ILE A 188 -3.14 -7.02 -9.82
CA ILE A 188 -1.72 -7.31 -9.57
C ILE A 188 -0.90 -7.27 -10.85
N ASP A 189 -1.37 -7.91 -11.91
CA ASP A 189 -0.66 -7.91 -13.20
C ASP A 189 -0.62 -6.49 -13.82
N ASP A 190 -1.66 -5.70 -13.61
CA ASP A 190 -1.71 -4.31 -14.08
C ASP A 190 -0.78 -3.37 -13.28
N VAL A 191 -0.58 -3.62 -11.97
CA VAL A 191 0.18 -2.72 -11.06
C VAL A 191 1.64 -3.16 -10.90
N MET A 192 1.89 -4.46 -10.78
CA MET A 192 3.21 -5.02 -10.49
C MET A 192 3.91 -5.60 -11.72
N GLY A 193 3.21 -5.68 -12.85
CA GLY A 193 3.70 -6.22 -14.11
C GLY A 193 3.03 -7.52 -14.50
N LYS A 194 2.82 -7.68 -15.82
CA LYS A 194 2.16 -8.85 -16.41
C LYS A 194 2.90 -10.15 -16.03
N GLY A 195 2.14 -11.13 -15.57
CA GLY A 195 2.66 -12.44 -15.14
C GLY A 195 3.03 -12.53 -13.66
N THR A 196 2.96 -11.43 -12.92
CA THR A 196 3.23 -11.44 -11.46
C THR A 196 2.26 -12.38 -10.72
N TRP A 197 0.97 -12.35 -11.08
CA TRP A 197 0.02 -13.30 -10.51
C TRP A 197 0.42 -14.75 -10.75
N LYS A 198 0.80 -15.09 -11.98
CA LYS A 198 1.17 -16.46 -12.37
C LYS A 198 2.44 -16.95 -11.67
N SER A 199 3.41 -16.06 -11.45
CA SER A 199 4.67 -16.42 -10.78
C SER A 199 4.51 -16.68 -9.28
N ASN A 200 3.37 -16.31 -8.69
CA ASN A 200 3.04 -16.53 -7.28
C ASN A 200 4.17 -16.19 -6.30
N PRO A 201 4.71 -14.95 -6.35
CA PRO A 201 5.84 -14.57 -5.51
C PRO A 201 5.46 -14.49 -4.03
N TRP A 202 6.47 -14.49 -3.16
CA TRP A 202 6.31 -14.14 -1.77
C TRP A 202 6.06 -12.64 -1.62
N VAL A 203 5.14 -12.27 -0.72
CA VAL A 203 4.74 -10.90 -0.47
C VAL A 203 4.70 -10.59 1.03
N TRP A 204 5.05 -9.35 1.36
CA TRP A 204 4.66 -8.73 2.60
C TRP A 204 3.20 -8.31 2.50
N VAL A 205 2.42 -8.63 3.50
CA VAL A 205 1.03 -8.18 3.66
C VAL A 205 0.94 -7.26 4.86
N TYR A 206 0.45 -6.06 4.63
CA TYR A 206 0.25 -5.04 5.65
C TYR A 206 -1.24 -4.78 5.82
N GLU A 207 -1.77 -5.08 7.00
CA GLU A 207 -3.08 -4.61 7.42
C GLU A 207 -2.90 -3.27 8.12
N PHE A 208 -3.76 -2.31 7.84
CA PHE A 208 -3.61 -0.96 8.36
C PHE A 208 -4.96 -0.29 8.64
N THR A 209 -4.93 0.68 9.54
CA THR A 209 -6.04 1.59 9.83
C THR A 209 -5.67 3.00 9.39
N LEU A 210 -6.60 3.68 8.70
CA LEU A 210 -6.51 5.10 8.42
C LEU A 210 -6.62 5.87 9.75
N ILE A 211 -5.67 6.76 9.99
CA ILE A 211 -5.67 7.70 11.13
C ILE A 211 -5.56 9.13 10.58
N GLN A 212 -6.28 10.02 11.20
CA GLN A 212 -6.29 11.43 10.84
C GLN A 212 -5.10 12.17 11.47
#